data_87e1cd36d3a8477c2a1130e4db91418c
#
_entry.id   87e1cd36d3a8477c2a1130e4db91418c
#
_cell.length_a   1.000
_cell.length_b   1.000
_cell.length_c   1.000
_cell.angle_alpha   90.00
_cell.angle_beta   90.00
_cell.angle_gamma   90.00
#
_symmetry.space_group_name_H-M   'P 1'
#
loop_
_entity.id
_entity.type
_entity.pdbx_description
1 polymer ?
#
loop_
_entity_poly.entity_id
_entity_poly.type
_entity_poly.pdbx_seq_one_letter_code
_entity_poly.pdbx_strand_id
1 'polypeptide(L)'
;MIEKNEELSDAAGEIVKETVNTLQELGVEQDFAAYLMLCAGLGLAVLGNRNSPIIVNQLLASAMMVANQTIIDMEENKGEHPKYH
;
A
#
# COMPACT_ATOMS: atom_id res chain seq x y z
N MET A 1 16.64 -4.00 5.60
CA MET A 1 16.63 -3.53 4.62
C MET A 1 15.75 -2.39 4.42
N ILE A 2 14.64 -2.26 4.91
CA ILE A 2 13.91 -1.09 4.78
C ILE A 2 14.27 -0.23 5.93
N GLU A 3 14.95 0.86 5.62
CA GLU A 3 15.35 1.67 6.64
C GLU A 3 14.28 2.53 7.08
N LYS A 4 14.13 2.81 8.28
CA LYS A 4 13.14 3.52 8.71
C LYS A 4 13.51 4.85 8.97
N ASN A 5 13.31 5.78 8.25
CA ASN A 5 13.52 7.18 8.49
C ASN A 5 12.13 7.77 8.51
N GLU A 6 11.69 8.21 9.65
CA GLU A 6 10.34 8.65 9.80
C GLU A 6 10.01 9.88 8.96
N GLU A 7 10.95 10.80 8.85
CA GLU A 7 10.69 11.95 8.02
C GLU A 7 10.53 11.57 6.57
N LEU A 8 11.37 10.68 6.08
CA LEU A 8 11.29 10.26 4.72
C LEU A 8 10.01 9.46 4.49
N SER A 9 9.65 8.66 5.45
CA SER A 9 8.45 7.85 5.36
C SER A 9 7.20 8.74 5.31
N ASP A 10 7.18 9.79 6.14
CA ASP A 10 6.06 10.71 6.14
C ASP A 10 5.96 11.47 4.82
N ALA A 11 7.09 11.92 4.31
CA ALA A 11 7.09 12.63 3.05
C ALA A 11 6.62 11.73 1.91
N ALA A 12 7.09 10.49 1.90
CA ALA A 12 6.67 9.53 0.88
C ALA A 12 5.18 9.23 1.00
N GLY A 13 4.69 9.12 2.22
CA GLY A 13 3.27 8.89 2.44
C GLY A 13 2.42 10.02 1.91
N GLU A 14 2.89 11.26 2.06
CA GLU A 14 2.17 12.39 1.55
C GLU A 14 2.09 12.37 0.02
N ILE A 15 3.19 11.99 -0.62
CA ILE A 15 3.20 11.90 -2.06
C ILE A 15 2.21 10.84 -2.54
N VAL A 16 2.17 9.70 -1.87
CA VAL A 16 1.23 8.65 -2.22
C VAL A 16 -0.21 9.15 -2.06
N LYS A 17 -0.48 9.87 -0.97
CA LYS A 17 -1.79 10.40 -0.75
C LYS A 17 -2.19 11.37 -1.85
N GLU A 18 -1.29 12.24 -2.26
CA GLU A 18 -1.58 13.18 -3.31
C GLU A 18 -1.83 12.46 -4.62
N THR A 19 -1.09 11.40 -4.88
CA THR A 19 -1.28 10.62 -6.09
C THR A 19 -2.67 10.00 -6.11
N VAL A 20 -3.10 9.44 -5.00
CA VAL A 20 -4.42 8.85 -4.90
C VAL A 20 -5.49 9.90 -5.13
N ASN A 21 -5.32 11.07 -4.52
CA ASN A 21 -6.28 12.14 -4.68
C ASN A 21 -6.37 12.59 -6.14
N THR A 22 -5.23 12.67 -6.80
CA THR A 22 -5.21 13.09 -8.20
C THR A 22 -5.94 12.06 -9.07
N LEU A 23 -5.73 10.77 -8.80
CA LEU A 23 -6.42 9.75 -9.54
C LEU A 23 -7.94 9.85 -9.35
N GLN A 24 -8.36 10.15 -8.14
CA GLN A 24 -9.77 10.31 -7.86
C GLN A 24 -10.34 11.53 -8.58
N GLU A 25 -9.58 12.60 -8.63
CA GLU A 25 -10.04 13.79 -9.32
C GLU A 25 -10.18 13.56 -10.81
N LEU A 26 -9.36 12.67 -11.35
CA LEU A 26 -9.47 12.35 -12.77
C LEU A 26 -10.63 11.41 -13.05
N GLY A 27 -11.30 10.94 -12.04
CA GLY A 27 -12.42 10.04 -12.23
C GLY A 27 -12.04 8.57 -12.37
N VAL A 28 -10.83 8.21 -11.94
CA VAL A 28 -10.40 6.83 -12.01
C VAL A 28 -11.09 6.08 -10.88
N GLU A 29 -11.70 4.95 -11.20
CA GLU A 29 -12.35 4.15 -10.19
C GLU A 29 -11.36 3.65 -9.17
N GLN A 30 -11.82 3.49 -7.94
CA GLN A 30 -10.93 3.13 -6.85
C GLN A 30 -10.20 1.81 -7.09
N ASP A 31 -10.89 0.80 -7.59
CA ASP A 31 -10.24 -0.48 -7.83
C ASP A 31 -9.18 -0.38 -8.91
N PHE A 32 -9.46 0.40 -9.94
CA PHE A 32 -8.50 0.55 -11.01
C PHE A 32 -7.30 1.36 -10.53
N ALA A 33 -7.54 2.37 -9.71
CA ALA A 33 -6.44 3.13 -9.13
C ALA A 33 -5.55 2.25 -8.27
N ALA A 34 -6.17 1.37 -7.47
CA ALA A 34 -5.40 0.44 -6.64
C ALA A 34 -4.58 -0.50 -7.51
N TYR A 35 -5.16 -0.99 -8.59
CA TYR A 35 -4.45 -1.88 -9.50
C TYR A 35 -3.24 -1.18 -10.10
N LEU A 36 -3.42 0.07 -10.53
CA LEU A 36 -2.31 0.82 -11.11
C LEU A 36 -1.19 1.04 -10.09
N MET A 37 -1.57 1.35 -8.84
CA MET A 37 -0.56 1.57 -7.82
C MET A 37 0.18 0.28 -7.51
N LEU A 38 -0.53 -0.84 -7.47
CA LEU A 38 0.11 -2.13 -7.23
C LEU A 38 1.08 -2.47 -8.36
N CYS A 39 0.66 -2.24 -9.59
CA CYS A 39 1.54 -2.51 -10.73
C CYS A 39 2.78 -1.63 -10.71
N ALA A 40 2.59 -0.36 -10.38
CA ALA A 40 3.73 0.55 -10.31
C ALA A 40 4.69 0.12 -9.21
N GLY A 41 4.15 -0.26 -8.06
CA GLY A 41 4.97 -0.70 -6.95
C GLY A 41 5.75 -1.97 -7.29
N LEU A 42 5.07 -2.92 -7.93
CA LEU A 42 5.72 -4.16 -8.30
C LEU A 42 6.79 -3.89 -9.36
N GLY A 43 6.50 -2.99 -10.29
CA GLY A 43 7.49 -2.62 -11.29
C GLY A 43 8.74 -2.04 -10.68
N LEU A 44 8.58 -1.18 -9.66
CA LEU A 44 9.73 -0.64 -8.97
C LEU A 44 10.52 -1.73 -8.26
N ALA A 45 9.82 -2.67 -7.65
CA ALA A 45 10.49 -3.76 -6.94
C ALA A 45 11.30 -4.60 -7.92
N VAL A 46 10.74 -4.89 -9.08
CA VAL A 46 11.43 -5.68 -10.08
C VAL A 46 12.64 -4.93 -10.61
N LEU A 47 12.49 -3.65 -10.92
CA LEU A 47 13.59 -2.87 -11.45
C LEU A 47 14.76 -2.80 -10.47
N GLY A 48 14.47 -2.70 -9.21
CA GLY A 48 15.51 -2.61 -8.20
C GLY A 48 16.17 -3.94 -7.87
N ASN A 49 15.52 -5.05 -8.24
CA ASN A 49 16.00 -6.36 -7.82
C ASN A 49 15.95 -7.38 -8.94
N ARG A 50 16.42 -6.96 -10.11
CA ARG A 50 16.33 -7.83 -11.27
C ARG A 50 16.92 -9.18 -11.08
N ASN A 51 18.02 -9.26 -10.36
CA ASN A 51 18.70 -10.51 -10.19
C ASN A 51 18.34 -11.21 -8.88
N SER A 52 17.30 -10.75 -8.21
CA SER A 52 16.95 -11.30 -6.93
C SER A 52 15.44 -11.44 -6.80
N PRO A 53 14.87 -12.38 -7.53
CA PRO A 53 13.41 -12.55 -7.45
C PRO A 53 12.92 -12.87 -6.05
N ILE A 54 13.80 -13.43 -5.23
CA ILE A 54 13.41 -13.72 -3.86
C ILE A 54 13.09 -12.44 -3.10
N ILE A 55 13.88 -11.38 -3.36
CA ILE A 55 13.63 -10.12 -2.69
C ILE A 55 12.30 -9.52 -3.15
N VAL A 56 12.01 -9.64 -4.44
CA VAL A 56 10.73 -9.15 -4.94
C VAL A 56 9.59 -9.87 -4.26
N ASN A 57 9.71 -11.18 -4.11
CA ASN A 57 8.68 -11.97 -3.44
C ASN A 57 8.55 -11.59 -1.98
N GLN A 58 9.66 -11.29 -1.31
CA GLN A 58 9.63 -10.88 0.07
C GLN A 58 8.94 -9.53 0.25
N LEU A 59 9.20 -8.61 -0.66
CA LEU A 59 8.53 -7.32 -0.62
C LEU A 59 7.03 -7.48 -0.83
N LEU A 60 6.65 -8.32 -1.77
CA LEU A 60 5.25 -8.56 -2.03
C LEU A 60 4.58 -9.20 -0.82
N ALA A 61 5.23 -10.20 -0.23
CA ALA A 61 4.67 -10.87 0.94
C ALA A 61 4.52 -9.89 2.10
N SER A 62 5.50 -9.00 2.29
CA SER A 62 5.41 -8.01 3.36
C SER A 62 4.24 -7.07 3.13
N ALA A 63 4.04 -6.65 1.88
CA ALA A 63 2.92 -5.77 1.58
C ALA A 63 1.59 -6.48 1.84
N MET A 64 1.52 -7.76 1.50
CA MET A 64 0.30 -8.51 1.74
C MET A 64 0.02 -8.69 3.22
N MET A 65 1.07 -8.84 4.02
CA MET A 65 0.89 -8.93 5.46
C MET A 65 0.33 -7.64 6.02
N VAL A 66 0.83 -6.50 5.54
CA VAL A 66 0.32 -5.22 5.98
C VAL A 66 -1.13 -5.07 5.58
N ALA A 67 -1.47 -5.47 4.36
CA ALA A 67 -2.85 -5.38 3.90
C ALA A 67 -3.76 -6.25 4.75
N ASN A 68 -3.33 -7.47 5.06
CA ASN A 68 -4.14 -8.36 5.86
C ASN A 68 -4.32 -7.82 7.27
N GLN A 69 -3.26 -7.24 7.85
CA GLN A 69 -3.36 -6.69 9.17
C GLN A 69 -4.31 -5.49 9.18
N THR A 70 -4.28 -4.70 8.13
CA THR A 70 -5.19 -3.57 8.02
C THR A 70 -6.64 -4.06 7.97
N ILE A 71 -6.89 -5.12 7.22
CA ILE A 71 -8.24 -5.67 7.13
C ILE A 71 -8.69 -6.16 8.50
N ILE A 72 -7.81 -6.86 9.21
CA ILE A 72 -8.14 -7.36 10.54
C ILE A 72 -8.46 -6.21 11.47
N ASP A 73 -7.66 -5.15 11.43
CA ASP A 73 -7.88 -4.01 12.29
C ASP A 73 -9.21 -3.35 11.98
N MET A 74 -9.56 -3.26 10.72
CA MET A 74 -10.83 -2.66 10.35
C MET A 74 -11.99 -3.52 10.81
N GLU A 75 -11.85 -4.83 10.75
CA GLU A 75 -12.90 -5.71 11.20
C GLU A 75 -13.08 -5.61 12.69
N GLU A 76 -11.99 -5.49 13.42
CA GLU A 76 -12.08 -5.38 14.85
C GLU A 76 -12.75 -4.06 15.26
N ASN A 77 -12.42 -3.00 14.58
CA ASN A 77 -13.03 -1.74 14.88
C ASN A 77 -14.50 -1.79 14.59
N LYS A 78 -14.87 -2.45 13.49
CA LYS A 78 -16.25 -2.56 13.20
C LYS A 78 -16.92 -3.34 14.25
N GLY A 79 -16.33 -4.38 14.75
CA GLY A 79 -16.93 -5.17 15.78
C GLY A 79 -17.12 -4.43 17.06
N GLU A 80 -16.30 -3.43 17.28
CA GLU A 80 -16.43 -2.71 18.47
C GLU A 80 -17.53 -1.75 18.44
N HIS A 81 -17.97 -1.37 17.33
CA HIS A 81 -18.98 -0.44 17.24
C HIS A 81 -20.31 -0.97 17.06
N PRO A 82 -20.54 -2.14 17.18
CA PRO A 82 -21.81 -2.68 16.88
C PRO A 82 -22.81 -2.06 17.71
N LYS A 83 -22.47 -1.57 18.73
CA LYS A 83 -23.36 -1.09 19.50
C LYS A 83 -23.93 0.04 18.98
N TYR A 84 -23.44 0.51 18.11
CA TYR A 84 -23.94 1.56 17.61
C TYR A 84 -25.10 1.36 17.07
N HIS A 85 -25.40 0.50 17.14
CA HIS A 85 -26.49 0.38 16.50
C HIS A 85 -27.37 0.21 17.30
#